data_82d71a6dd0c738e109e0f408cee664b2
#
_entry.id   82d71a6dd0c738e109e0f408cee664b2
#
_cell.length_a   1.000
_cell.length_b   1.000
_cell.length_c   1.000
_cell.angle_alpha   90.00
_cell.angle_beta   90.00
_cell.angle_gamma   90.00
#
_symmetry.space_group_name_H-M   'P 1'
#
loop_
_entity.id
_entity.type
_entity.pdbx_description
1 polymer ?
#
loop_
_entity_poly.entity_id
_entity_poly.type
_entity_poly.pdbx_seq_one_letter_code
_entity_poly.pdbx_strand_id
1 'polypeptide(L)'
;MRILKQIWRWFDDLTGFSQSLGPIMSHPVPQARRTRWFYVFVSATLIAFLVQVVTGIALSSAYVTGSGQAYDSLRFITSSPIGRIIRGIHYFGASAMIILIGLHTIRVYLMGAYKYPRQMNWLTGAGLLLFTLLMAFTGQLLRWDQMGFWTAVVAAEQAGRAPLIGNWLGHFLLAGNTVGGATLSRFFAAHVFFIPGLMFLFIAVHLYLVIFNGISEPPKAGRPVDPRTYRRWYHSLLEREGIPFWPQAAWRDVLFGAVVVLAIFVLALVIGPPKIGKPPDPTIISASPRPDWYFMWYFALLALLPKWSERWVIILGPLVFGLFLILVPLLGGRGERSPLRRPWSMLIIVFVVFVIAHYWVVGIRAPWSPRLEASPLPVSVVGAASGPIADGARVFYDKGCEYCHTVSGYGGIRGPDLSDAGDRMSTAQMATRIFSGAENMPSYRGNLKPEELASLLAFLASRHRVQLPKPPTLHAGAPLRSRSKGTIERRSMTFRDTASFSIWRLRPYECSWVCDKGFIVLFAQKPESVEEEATD
;
A
#
# COMPACT_ATOMS: atom_id res chain seq x y z
N MET A 1 24.10 -17.27 43.21
CA MET A 1 22.75 -17.86 43.26
C MET A 1 21.94 -17.48 44.50
N ARG A 2 22.51 -17.49 45.75
CA ARG A 2 21.77 -17.12 46.96
C ARG A 2 21.25 -15.69 46.98
N ILE A 3 22.07 -14.71 46.58
CA ILE A 3 21.71 -13.28 46.52
C ILE A 3 20.56 -13.02 45.53
N LEU A 4 20.61 -13.59 44.32
CA LEU A 4 19.54 -13.46 43.33
C LEU A 4 18.20 -14.04 43.82
N LYS A 5 18.25 -15.18 44.56
CA LYS A 5 17.06 -15.75 45.19
C LYS A 5 16.52 -14.87 46.35
N GLN A 6 17.38 -14.19 47.07
CA GLN A 6 16.94 -13.27 48.14
C GLN A 6 16.32 -12.01 47.55
N ILE A 7 16.93 -11.41 46.50
CA ILE A 7 16.37 -10.26 45.77
C ILE A 7 15.02 -10.62 45.17
N TRP A 8 14.91 -11.81 44.53
CA TRP A 8 13.64 -12.28 43.99
C TRP A 8 12.56 -12.45 45.05
N ARG A 9 12.87 -13.09 46.19
CA ARG A 9 11.91 -13.26 47.29
C ARG A 9 11.44 -11.91 47.82
N TRP A 10 12.36 -10.99 48.06
CA TRP A 10 12.05 -9.65 48.53
C TRP A 10 11.13 -8.92 47.54
N PHE A 11 11.45 -8.97 46.24
CA PHE A 11 10.61 -8.38 45.17
C PHE A 11 9.22 -9.02 45.13
N ASP A 12 9.15 -10.33 45.18
CA ASP A 12 7.90 -11.09 45.14
C ASP A 12 7.02 -10.85 46.35
N ASP A 13 7.61 -10.77 47.52
CA ASP A 13 6.93 -10.45 48.78
C ASP A 13 6.27 -9.06 48.76
N LEU A 14 6.96 -8.08 48.17
CA LEU A 14 6.44 -6.71 48.04
C LEU A 14 5.42 -6.53 46.92
N THR A 15 5.50 -7.30 45.85
CA THR A 15 4.69 -7.08 44.64
C THR A 15 3.58 -8.11 44.44
N GLY A 16 3.63 -9.23 45.12
CA GLY A 16 2.73 -10.37 44.89
C GLY A 16 2.85 -10.93 43.45
N PHE A 17 4.00 -10.72 42.79
CA PHE A 17 4.22 -11.04 41.39
C PHE A 17 3.94 -12.52 41.09
N SER A 18 4.47 -13.42 41.88
CA SER A 18 4.24 -14.87 41.73
C SER A 18 2.78 -15.25 41.96
N GLN A 19 2.08 -14.57 42.88
CA GLN A 19 0.66 -14.81 43.12
C GLN A 19 -0.21 -14.32 41.96
N SER A 20 0.12 -13.18 41.37
CA SER A 20 -0.64 -12.57 40.27
C SER A 20 -0.39 -13.27 38.95
N LEU A 21 0.88 -13.56 38.59
CA LEU A 21 1.26 -14.17 37.32
C LEU A 21 1.36 -15.70 37.40
N GLY A 22 1.53 -16.27 38.59
CA GLY A 22 1.62 -17.73 38.79
C GLY A 22 0.49 -18.51 38.11
N PRO A 23 -0.78 -18.13 38.27
CA PRO A 23 -1.90 -18.78 37.60
C PRO A 23 -1.84 -18.72 36.08
N ILE A 24 -1.34 -17.60 35.52
CA ILE A 24 -1.18 -17.43 34.09
C ILE A 24 -0.01 -18.31 33.59
N MET A 25 1.10 -18.32 34.30
CA MET A 25 2.29 -19.11 33.93
C MET A 25 2.06 -20.62 34.05
N SER A 26 1.29 -21.04 35.06
CA SER A 26 0.94 -22.45 35.28
C SER A 26 -0.30 -22.89 34.49
N HIS A 27 -0.95 -21.98 33.77
CA HIS A 27 -2.17 -22.29 32.97
C HIS A 27 -1.94 -23.52 32.08
N PRO A 28 -2.80 -24.55 32.17
CA PRO A 28 -2.64 -25.75 31.40
C PRO A 28 -2.93 -25.48 29.92
N VAL A 29 -2.03 -25.92 29.04
CA VAL A 29 -2.17 -25.82 27.60
C VAL A 29 -2.13 -27.20 26.94
N PRO A 30 -2.82 -27.43 25.82
CA PRO A 30 -2.84 -28.72 25.15
C PRO A 30 -1.45 -29.16 24.71
N GLN A 31 -1.12 -30.42 24.93
CA GLN A 31 0.15 -30.98 24.47
C GLN A 31 0.17 -31.17 22.95
N ALA A 32 1.01 -30.42 22.26
CA ALA A 32 1.15 -30.45 20.80
C ALA A 32 2.38 -31.24 20.35
N ARG A 33 2.44 -32.56 20.54
CA ARG A 33 3.66 -33.38 20.34
C ARG A 33 4.32 -33.22 18.95
N ARG A 34 3.56 -33.27 17.86
CA ARG A 34 4.08 -33.20 16.48
C ARG A 34 4.06 -31.79 15.87
N THR A 35 3.23 -30.89 16.37
CA THR A 35 2.95 -29.57 15.75
C THR A 35 3.44 -28.40 16.63
N ARG A 36 4.32 -28.67 17.58
CA ARG A 36 4.79 -27.69 18.60
C ARG A 36 5.37 -26.42 17.97
N TRP A 37 6.17 -26.57 16.94
CA TRP A 37 6.81 -25.44 16.25
C TRP A 37 5.85 -24.54 15.45
N PHE A 38 4.64 -24.98 15.14
CA PHE A 38 3.65 -24.11 14.50
C PHE A 38 2.99 -23.12 15.47
N TYR A 39 3.22 -23.26 16.77
CA TYR A 39 2.64 -22.36 17.79
C TYR A 39 3.54 -21.18 18.13
N VAL A 40 4.85 -21.26 17.86
CA VAL A 40 5.83 -20.22 18.21
C VAL A 40 5.63 -18.89 17.48
N PHE A 41 4.93 -18.87 16.34
CA PHE A 41 4.67 -17.64 15.59
C PHE A 41 3.88 -16.59 16.37
N VAL A 42 3.04 -17.01 17.31
CA VAL A 42 2.26 -16.10 18.17
C VAL A 42 3.18 -15.24 19.02
N SER A 43 4.02 -15.88 19.82
CA SER A 43 4.95 -15.22 20.74
C SER A 43 6.01 -14.43 19.99
N ALA A 44 6.51 -14.96 18.87
CA ALA A 44 7.47 -14.26 18.03
C ALA A 44 6.89 -12.96 17.42
N THR A 45 5.61 -12.96 17.02
CA THR A 45 4.94 -11.74 16.55
C THR A 45 4.86 -10.68 17.65
N LEU A 46 4.52 -11.09 18.88
CA LEU A 46 4.48 -10.19 20.03
C LEU A 46 5.88 -9.63 20.37
N ILE A 47 6.92 -10.48 20.32
CA ILE A 47 8.31 -10.05 20.53
C ILE A 47 8.72 -9.05 19.45
N ALA A 48 8.43 -9.33 18.17
CA ALA A 48 8.70 -8.40 17.09
C ALA A 48 7.96 -7.06 17.28
N PHE A 49 6.70 -7.08 17.76
CA PHE A 49 5.96 -5.87 18.09
C PHE A 49 6.67 -5.06 19.19
N LEU A 50 7.12 -5.70 20.28
CA LEU A 50 7.85 -5.01 21.34
C LEU A 50 9.16 -4.40 20.84
N VAL A 51 9.88 -5.08 19.95
CA VAL A 51 11.07 -4.51 19.27
C VAL A 51 10.69 -3.25 18.47
N GLN A 52 9.56 -3.25 17.76
CA GLN A 52 9.07 -2.07 17.03
C GLN A 52 8.75 -0.92 17.97
N VAL A 53 8.09 -1.18 19.10
CA VAL A 53 7.75 -0.14 20.09
C VAL A 53 9.01 0.49 20.66
N VAL A 54 9.96 -0.31 21.14
CA VAL A 54 11.20 0.21 21.76
C VAL A 54 12.03 1.01 20.76
N THR A 55 12.24 0.47 19.57
CA THR A 55 13.01 1.17 18.52
C THR A 55 12.27 2.37 17.94
N GLY A 56 10.94 2.31 17.85
CA GLY A 56 10.10 3.42 17.41
C GLY A 56 10.14 4.60 18.36
N ILE A 57 10.06 4.37 19.67
CA ILE A 57 10.21 5.40 20.72
C ILE A 57 11.60 6.04 20.61
N ALA A 58 12.65 5.21 20.49
CA ALA A 58 14.02 5.73 20.35
C ALA A 58 14.19 6.58 19.09
N LEU A 59 13.62 6.19 17.95
CA LEU A 59 13.66 6.98 16.71
C LEU A 59 12.84 8.26 16.81
N SER A 60 11.64 8.20 17.39
CA SER A 60 10.75 9.36 17.51
C SER A 60 11.33 10.47 18.40
N SER A 61 12.18 10.12 19.37
CA SER A 61 12.82 11.10 20.26
C SER A 61 13.81 12.05 19.53
N ALA A 62 14.36 11.62 18.39
CA ALA A 62 15.30 12.41 17.59
C ALA A 62 14.73 12.86 16.24
N TYR A 63 13.53 12.41 15.87
CA TYR A 63 12.88 12.74 14.61
C TYR A 63 12.09 14.05 14.71
N VAL A 64 12.27 14.96 13.75
CA VAL A 64 11.58 16.25 13.69
C VAL A 64 10.49 16.21 12.62
N THR A 65 9.24 16.49 12.98
CA THR A 65 8.07 16.38 12.09
C THR A 65 7.85 17.53 11.13
N GLY A 66 8.71 18.55 11.13
CA GLY A 66 8.66 19.66 10.17
C GLY A 66 9.09 19.24 8.77
N SER A 67 8.34 19.59 7.73
CA SER A 67 8.64 19.20 6.34
C SER A 67 10.04 19.64 5.86
N GLY A 68 10.55 20.77 6.36
CA GLY A 68 11.89 21.24 6.06
C GLY A 68 13.00 20.60 6.89
N GLN A 69 12.69 19.88 7.97
CA GLN A 69 13.66 19.34 8.92
C GLN A 69 13.62 17.80 9.03
N ALA A 70 12.53 17.18 8.62
CA ALA A 70 12.32 15.73 8.78
C ALA A 70 13.40 14.91 8.06
N TYR A 71 13.73 15.28 6.83
CA TYR A 71 14.78 14.64 6.05
C TYR A 71 16.14 14.74 6.75
N ASP A 72 16.51 15.93 7.21
CA ASP A 72 17.80 16.16 7.86
C ASP A 72 17.88 15.49 9.23
N SER A 73 16.79 15.47 10.00
CA SER A 73 16.73 14.74 11.27
C SER A 73 16.92 13.23 11.07
N LEU A 74 16.29 12.65 10.05
CA LEU A 74 16.48 11.22 9.72
C LEU A 74 17.91 10.95 9.21
N ARG A 75 18.48 11.87 8.45
CA ARG A 75 19.88 11.80 8.00
C ARG A 75 20.83 11.85 9.19
N PHE A 76 20.60 12.75 10.14
CA PHE A 76 21.36 12.85 11.39
C PHE A 76 21.29 11.53 12.19
N ILE A 77 20.10 10.99 12.43
CA ILE A 77 19.91 9.69 13.08
C ILE A 77 20.74 8.60 12.36
N THR A 78 20.68 8.57 11.03
CA THR A 78 21.34 7.51 10.24
C THR A 78 22.85 7.67 10.16
N SER A 79 23.40 8.89 10.32
CA SER A 79 24.84 9.14 10.35
C SER A 79 25.52 8.66 11.63
N SER A 80 24.77 8.60 12.72
CA SER A 80 25.25 8.06 14.00
C SER A 80 25.28 6.52 13.95
N PRO A 81 26.34 5.86 14.44
CA PRO A 81 26.41 4.39 14.49
C PRO A 81 25.22 3.75 15.23
N ILE A 82 24.87 4.30 16.38
CA ILE A 82 23.76 3.81 17.21
C ILE A 82 22.43 4.05 16.51
N GLY A 83 22.20 5.24 15.99
CA GLY A 83 20.98 5.59 15.27
C GLY A 83 20.79 4.74 14.01
N ARG A 84 21.87 4.45 13.27
CA ARG A 84 21.86 3.56 12.12
C ARG A 84 21.43 2.14 12.52
N ILE A 85 21.94 1.60 13.63
CA ILE A 85 21.58 0.27 14.12
C ILE A 85 20.11 0.26 14.55
N ILE A 86 19.67 1.23 15.35
CA ILE A 86 18.28 1.32 15.82
C ILE A 86 17.31 1.41 14.63
N ARG A 87 17.62 2.24 13.63
CA ARG A 87 16.83 2.36 12.40
C ARG A 87 16.83 1.05 11.60
N GLY A 88 17.96 0.33 11.56
CA GLY A 88 18.06 -1.00 10.95
C GLY A 88 17.19 -2.03 11.66
N ILE A 89 17.23 -2.09 12.99
CA ILE A 89 16.40 -2.97 13.80
C ILE A 89 14.92 -2.66 13.58
N HIS A 90 14.54 -1.39 13.52
CA HIS A 90 13.16 -0.98 13.25
C HIS A 90 12.69 -1.44 11.87
N TYR A 91 13.49 -1.28 10.83
CA TYR A 91 13.16 -1.69 9.45
C TYR A 91 13.04 -3.21 9.30
N PHE A 92 14.05 -3.97 9.76
CA PHE A 92 14.02 -5.43 9.67
C PHE A 92 13.01 -6.03 10.62
N GLY A 93 12.78 -5.40 11.77
CA GLY A 93 11.74 -5.79 12.71
C GLY A 93 10.33 -5.61 12.13
N ALA A 94 10.07 -4.54 11.38
CA ALA A 94 8.81 -4.36 10.65
C ALA A 94 8.61 -5.47 9.61
N SER A 95 9.64 -5.81 8.85
CA SER A 95 9.60 -6.92 7.90
C SER A 95 9.34 -8.27 8.59
N ALA A 96 10.03 -8.54 9.70
CA ALA A 96 9.83 -9.74 10.51
C ALA A 96 8.38 -9.81 11.06
N MET A 97 7.84 -8.69 11.55
CA MET A 97 6.47 -8.64 12.06
C MET A 97 5.44 -8.98 10.99
N ILE A 98 5.58 -8.46 9.76
CA ILE A 98 4.67 -8.76 8.65
C ILE A 98 4.74 -10.23 8.25
N ILE A 99 5.95 -10.81 8.17
CA ILE A 99 6.12 -12.24 7.87
C ILE A 99 5.49 -13.10 8.97
N LEU A 100 5.78 -12.80 10.24
CA LEU A 100 5.30 -13.57 11.38
C LEU A 100 3.79 -13.52 11.54
N ILE A 101 3.15 -12.35 11.37
CA ILE A 101 1.69 -12.23 11.45
C ILE A 101 1.01 -12.93 10.28
N GLY A 102 1.63 -12.91 9.10
CA GLY A 102 1.18 -13.69 7.94
C GLY A 102 1.21 -15.20 8.23
N LEU A 103 2.34 -15.72 8.71
CA LEU A 103 2.50 -17.14 9.09
C LEU A 103 1.55 -17.53 10.23
N HIS A 104 1.38 -16.66 11.23
CA HIS A 104 0.42 -16.86 12.30
C HIS A 104 -1.01 -16.97 11.77
N THR A 105 -1.44 -16.06 10.91
CA THR A 105 -2.78 -16.05 10.31
C THR A 105 -3.03 -17.30 9.46
N ILE A 106 -2.07 -17.67 8.61
CA ILE A 106 -2.12 -18.91 7.80
C ILE A 106 -2.26 -20.13 8.70
N ARG A 107 -1.47 -20.22 9.76
CA ARG A 107 -1.54 -21.33 10.72
C ARG A 107 -2.91 -21.41 11.41
N VAL A 108 -3.41 -20.27 11.91
CA VAL A 108 -4.74 -20.22 12.57
C VAL A 108 -5.84 -20.67 11.61
N TYR A 109 -5.78 -20.22 10.35
CA TYR A 109 -6.75 -20.60 9.32
C TYR A 109 -6.67 -22.09 8.96
N LEU A 110 -5.47 -22.59 8.64
CA LEU A 110 -5.27 -23.99 8.24
C LEU A 110 -5.63 -24.98 9.35
N MET A 111 -5.25 -24.67 10.60
CA MET A 111 -5.57 -25.53 11.74
C MET A 111 -7.01 -25.36 12.26
N GLY A 112 -7.83 -24.52 11.63
CA GLY A 112 -9.19 -24.23 12.06
C GLY A 112 -9.26 -23.73 13.52
N ALA A 113 -8.21 -23.01 13.99
CA ALA A 113 -8.14 -22.50 15.33
C ALA A 113 -9.11 -21.33 15.60
N TYR A 114 -9.64 -20.73 14.52
CA TYR A 114 -10.69 -19.69 14.57
C TYR A 114 -12.11 -20.23 14.87
N LYS A 115 -12.28 -21.57 14.89
CA LYS A 115 -13.59 -22.17 15.16
C LYS A 115 -13.96 -22.03 16.65
N TYR A 116 -15.23 -22.28 16.96
CA TYR A 116 -15.74 -22.17 18.32
C TYR A 116 -14.79 -22.77 19.38
N PRO A 117 -14.56 -22.07 20.47
CA PRO A 117 -15.12 -20.79 20.93
C PRO A 117 -14.26 -19.55 20.56
N ARG A 118 -13.34 -19.67 19.59
CA ARG A 118 -12.28 -18.70 19.31
C ARG A 118 -12.58 -17.76 18.14
N GLN A 119 -13.87 -17.54 17.80
CA GLN A 119 -14.27 -16.64 16.72
C GLN A 119 -13.84 -15.19 17.01
N MET A 120 -14.01 -14.72 18.25
CA MET A 120 -13.60 -13.37 18.64
C MET A 120 -12.08 -13.21 18.66
N ASN A 121 -11.32 -14.29 18.99
CA ASN A 121 -9.85 -14.27 18.84
C ASN A 121 -9.45 -14.03 17.36
N TRP A 122 -10.14 -14.64 16.42
CA TRP A 122 -9.89 -14.40 15.00
C TRP A 122 -10.22 -12.96 14.59
N LEU A 123 -11.37 -12.42 14.99
CA LEU A 123 -11.80 -11.07 14.62
C LEU A 123 -10.86 -10.00 15.18
N THR A 124 -10.44 -10.13 16.44
CA THR A 124 -9.44 -9.22 17.02
C THR A 124 -8.09 -9.38 16.35
N GLY A 125 -7.68 -10.59 15.97
CA GLY A 125 -6.48 -10.86 15.19
C GLY A 125 -6.54 -10.27 13.77
N ALA A 126 -7.70 -10.30 13.12
CA ALA A 126 -7.90 -9.64 11.82
C ALA A 126 -7.76 -8.11 11.92
N GLY A 127 -8.26 -7.51 13.00
CA GLY A 127 -8.01 -6.10 13.31
C GLY A 127 -6.53 -5.79 13.50
N LEU A 128 -5.80 -6.64 14.24
CA LEU A 128 -4.35 -6.48 14.43
C LEU A 128 -3.57 -6.62 13.12
N LEU A 129 -3.97 -7.52 12.21
CA LEU A 129 -3.39 -7.63 10.88
C LEU A 129 -3.58 -6.32 10.09
N LEU A 130 -4.79 -5.75 10.10
CA LEU A 130 -5.07 -4.47 9.45
C LEU A 130 -4.22 -3.34 10.04
N PHE A 131 -4.15 -3.21 11.37
CA PHE A 131 -3.32 -2.19 12.01
C PHE A 131 -1.84 -2.38 11.71
N THR A 132 -1.34 -3.61 11.61
CA THR A 132 0.05 -3.88 11.21
C THR A 132 0.33 -3.37 9.79
N LEU A 133 -0.59 -3.59 8.84
CA LEU A 133 -0.45 -3.06 7.48
C LEU A 133 -0.52 -1.52 7.46
N LEU A 134 -1.40 -0.91 8.26
CA LEU A 134 -1.47 0.55 8.39
C LEU A 134 -0.19 1.12 9.02
N MET A 135 0.39 0.44 10.03
CA MET A 135 1.69 0.81 10.60
C MET A 135 2.79 0.77 9.55
N ALA A 136 2.86 -0.30 8.77
CA ALA A 136 3.85 -0.44 7.71
C ALA A 136 3.71 0.67 6.64
N PHE A 137 2.49 0.98 6.22
CA PHE A 137 2.21 2.06 5.27
C PHE A 137 2.59 3.43 5.82
N THR A 138 2.12 3.77 7.02
CA THR A 138 2.39 5.08 7.62
C THR A 138 3.87 5.29 7.93
N GLY A 139 4.59 4.23 8.34
CA GLY A 139 6.02 4.29 8.64
C GLY A 139 6.89 4.51 7.39
N GLN A 140 6.52 3.94 6.25
CA GLN A 140 7.23 4.15 4.99
C GLN A 140 7.26 5.64 4.59
N LEU A 141 6.19 6.39 4.86
CA LEU A 141 6.05 7.80 4.53
C LEU A 141 6.94 8.70 5.40
N LEU A 142 7.27 8.27 6.64
CA LEU A 142 8.09 9.05 7.56
C LEU A 142 9.57 9.14 7.16
N ARG A 143 10.01 8.40 6.13
CA ARG A 143 11.34 8.59 5.55
C ARG A 143 11.55 10.01 5.02
N TRP A 144 10.50 10.62 4.56
CA TRP A 144 10.44 11.97 4.01
C TRP A 144 11.60 12.30 3.05
N ASP A 145 12.05 11.29 2.32
CA ASP A 145 12.91 11.41 1.15
C ASP A 145 12.05 11.45 -0.12
N GLN A 146 12.68 11.52 -1.27
CA GLN A 146 11.98 11.55 -2.56
C GLN A 146 10.99 10.39 -2.73
N MET A 147 11.34 9.19 -2.25
CA MET A 147 10.45 8.03 -2.30
C MET A 147 9.25 8.16 -1.34
N GLY A 148 9.48 8.61 -0.10
CA GLY A 148 8.42 8.82 0.88
C GLY A 148 7.43 9.89 0.44
N PHE A 149 7.93 11.01 -0.07
CA PHE A 149 7.11 12.09 -0.62
C PHE A 149 6.20 11.61 -1.76
N TRP A 150 6.78 10.98 -2.80
CA TRP A 150 6.01 10.52 -3.95
C TRP A 150 5.10 9.33 -3.61
N THR A 151 5.44 8.51 -2.62
CA THR A 151 4.53 7.48 -2.11
C THR A 151 3.27 8.10 -1.50
N ALA A 152 3.40 9.21 -0.77
CA ALA A 152 2.25 9.95 -0.23
C ALA A 152 1.37 10.53 -1.35
N VAL A 153 1.98 11.10 -2.41
CA VAL A 153 1.26 11.61 -3.59
C VAL A 153 0.49 10.48 -4.26
N VAL A 154 1.15 9.37 -4.58
CA VAL A 154 0.51 8.22 -5.26
C VAL A 154 -0.62 7.64 -4.42
N ALA A 155 -0.42 7.49 -3.10
CA ALA A 155 -1.46 6.97 -2.21
C ALA A 155 -2.69 7.89 -2.16
N ALA A 156 -2.48 9.21 -2.08
CA ALA A 156 -3.56 10.18 -2.06
C ALA A 156 -4.32 10.25 -3.39
N GLU A 157 -3.60 10.17 -4.52
CA GLU A 157 -4.23 10.12 -5.84
C GLU A 157 -5.03 8.84 -6.07
N GLN A 158 -4.48 7.69 -5.66
CA GLN A 158 -5.22 6.43 -5.73
C GLN A 158 -6.49 6.51 -4.86
N ALA A 159 -6.36 6.99 -3.63
CA ALA A 159 -7.50 7.20 -2.75
C ALA A 159 -8.51 8.20 -3.34
N GLY A 160 -8.04 9.27 -3.97
CA GLY A 160 -8.85 10.29 -4.65
C GLY A 160 -9.69 9.77 -5.81
N ARG A 161 -9.25 8.67 -6.46
CA ARG A 161 -10.00 8.01 -7.55
C ARG A 161 -11.15 7.13 -7.05
N ALA A 162 -11.26 6.93 -5.75
CA ALA A 162 -12.28 6.10 -5.17
C ALA A 162 -13.69 6.65 -5.45
N PRO A 163 -14.65 5.86 -5.95
CA PRO A 163 -16.01 6.32 -6.18
C PRO A 163 -16.65 6.86 -4.88
N LEU A 164 -17.45 7.90 -4.99
CA LEU A 164 -18.25 8.54 -3.93
C LEU A 164 -17.45 9.29 -2.84
N ILE A 165 -16.37 8.72 -2.33
CA ILE A 165 -15.62 9.26 -1.18
C ILE A 165 -14.20 9.70 -1.53
N GLY A 166 -13.79 9.58 -2.79
CA GLY A 166 -12.39 9.75 -3.20
C GLY A 166 -11.83 11.12 -2.84
N ASN A 167 -12.52 12.19 -3.19
CA ASN A 167 -12.08 13.56 -2.86
C ASN A 167 -11.87 13.72 -1.36
N TRP A 168 -12.84 13.31 -0.54
CA TRP A 168 -12.71 13.36 0.91
C TRP A 168 -11.52 12.53 1.40
N LEU A 169 -11.34 11.32 0.87
CA LEU A 169 -10.27 10.41 1.29
C LEU A 169 -8.89 10.94 0.89
N GLY A 170 -8.75 11.51 -0.30
CA GLY A 170 -7.52 12.18 -0.75
C GLY A 170 -7.14 13.35 0.16
N HIS A 171 -8.08 14.27 0.42
CA HIS A 171 -7.90 15.39 1.36
C HIS A 171 -7.61 14.92 2.78
N PHE A 172 -8.29 13.86 3.24
CA PHE A 172 -8.04 13.28 4.54
C PHE A 172 -6.60 12.76 4.66
N LEU A 173 -6.10 12.02 3.67
CA LEU A 173 -4.73 11.51 3.66
C LEU A 173 -3.69 12.64 3.61
N LEU A 174 -3.91 13.65 2.76
CA LEU A 174 -2.97 14.76 2.60
C LEU A 174 -2.98 15.73 3.80
N ALA A 175 -4.02 15.72 4.65
CA ALA A 175 -4.27 16.75 5.65
C ALA A 175 -4.46 18.15 5.05
N GLY A 176 -4.96 18.21 3.82
CA GLY A 176 -5.12 19.43 3.02
C GLY A 176 -5.09 19.12 1.54
N ASN A 177 -4.66 20.09 0.76
CA ASN A 177 -4.72 20.04 -0.70
C ASN A 177 -3.38 19.64 -1.35
N THR A 178 -2.30 19.56 -0.56
CA THR A 178 -0.93 19.23 -1.05
C THR A 178 -0.19 18.39 -0.04
N VAL A 179 0.76 17.58 -0.53
CA VAL A 179 1.72 16.89 0.35
C VAL A 179 2.67 17.92 0.97
N GLY A 180 2.66 18.01 2.30
CA GLY A 180 3.47 18.98 3.02
C GLY A 180 3.61 18.66 4.49
N GLY A 181 3.94 19.69 5.29
CA GLY A 181 4.13 19.54 6.73
C GLY A 181 2.91 19.00 7.48
N ALA A 182 1.69 19.41 7.09
CA ALA A 182 0.46 18.89 7.66
C ALA A 182 0.27 17.38 7.38
N THR A 183 0.59 16.94 6.15
CA THR A 183 0.60 15.51 5.78
C THR A 183 1.56 14.74 6.66
N LEU A 184 2.81 15.19 6.74
CA LEU A 184 3.85 14.53 7.54
C LEU A 184 3.48 14.44 9.02
N SER A 185 3.01 15.53 9.62
CA SER A 185 2.59 15.57 11.02
C SER A 185 1.43 14.62 11.30
N ARG A 186 0.47 14.50 10.38
CA ARG A 186 -0.65 13.54 10.50
C ARG A 186 -0.17 12.09 10.42
N PHE A 187 0.71 11.78 9.47
CA PHE A 187 1.28 10.43 9.37
C PHE A 187 2.14 10.09 10.58
N PHE A 188 2.89 11.05 11.11
CA PHE A 188 3.65 10.87 12.34
C PHE A 188 2.72 10.57 13.53
N ALA A 189 1.68 11.38 13.73
CA ALA A 189 0.70 11.17 14.79
C ALA A 189 0.00 9.81 14.67
N ALA A 190 -0.37 9.42 13.45
CA ALA A 190 -0.97 8.11 13.18
C ALA A 190 -0.01 6.97 13.51
N HIS A 191 1.26 7.04 13.07
CA HIS A 191 2.27 5.99 13.22
C HIS A 191 2.79 5.86 14.65
N VAL A 192 2.99 6.97 15.36
CA VAL A 192 3.65 6.95 16.69
C VAL A 192 2.63 6.83 17.82
N PHE A 193 1.42 7.37 17.67
CA PHE A 193 0.45 7.43 18.77
C PHE A 193 -0.83 6.67 18.47
N PHE A 194 -1.54 7.04 17.40
CA PHE A 194 -2.92 6.58 17.20
C PHE A 194 -3.01 5.08 16.88
N ILE A 195 -2.30 4.61 15.85
CA ILE A 195 -2.35 3.20 15.45
C ILE A 195 -1.71 2.31 16.53
N PRO A 196 -0.52 2.62 17.10
CA PRO A 196 0.02 1.85 18.22
C PRO A 196 -0.91 1.79 19.43
N GLY A 197 -1.58 2.89 19.79
CA GLY A 197 -2.57 2.91 20.87
C GLY A 197 -3.71 1.91 20.63
N LEU A 198 -4.26 1.87 19.41
CA LEU A 198 -5.24 0.87 19.01
C LEU A 198 -4.67 -0.55 19.02
N MET A 199 -3.42 -0.73 18.58
CA MET A 199 -2.77 -2.04 18.62
C MET A 199 -2.61 -2.55 20.04
N PHE A 200 -2.18 -1.72 21.01
CA PHE A 200 -2.11 -2.11 22.41
C PHE A 200 -3.47 -2.54 22.96
N LEU A 201 -4.52 -1.78 22.67
CA LEU A 201 -5.88 -2.14 23.06
C LEU A 201 -6.30 -3.49 22.48
N PHE A 202 -6.11 -3.68 21.17
CA PHE A 202 -6.49 -4.94 20.50
C PHE A 202 -5.63 -6.11 20.94
N ILE A 203 -4.33 -5.92 21.20
CA ILE A 203 -3.45 -6.95 21.76
C ILE A 203 -3.94 -7.37 23.15
N ALA A 204 -4.27 -6.41 24.03
CA ALA A 204 -4.79 -6.71 25.36
C ALA A 204 -6.08 -7.54 25.29
N VAL A 205 -7.04 -7.14 24.46
CA VAL A 205 -8.28 -7.89 24.23
C VAL A 205 -8.00 -9.26 23.61
N HIS A 206 -7.10 -9.34 22.63
CA HIS A 206 -6.75 -10.60 21.96
C HIS A 206 -6.10 -11.59 22.93
N LEU A 207 -5.15 -11.15 23.74
CA LEU A 207 -4.49 -11.98 24.76
C LEU A 207 -5.47 -12.41 25.86
N TYR A 208 -6.33 -11.50 26.32
CA TYR A 208 -7.41 -11.85 27.24
C TYR A 208 -8.26 -12.99 26.67
N LEU A 209 -8.68 -12.89 25.42
CA LEU A 209 -9.46 -13.94 24.76
C LEU A 209 -8.67 -15.24 24.56
N VAL A 210 -7.34 -15.18 24.38
CA VAL A 210 -6.49 -16.37 24.30
C VAL A 210 -6.45 -17.09 25.65
N ILE A 211 -6.34 -16.36 26.76
CA ILE A 211 -6.37 -16.94 28.11
C ILE A 211 -7.77 -17.50 28.41
N PHE A 212 -8.81 -16.73 28.12
CA PHE A 212 -10.21 -17.12 28.39
C PHE A 212 -10.68 -18.35 27.60
N ASN A 213 -10.37 -18.42 26.30
CA ASN A 213 -10.78 -19.53 25.44
C ASN A 213 -9.76 -20.68 25.37
N GLY A 214 -8.57 -20.48 25.94
CA GLY A 214 -7.44 -21.39 25.88
C GLY A 214 -6.80 -21.49 24.49
N ILE A 215 -5.56 -21.99 24.42
CA ILE A 215 -4.86 -22.27 23.16
C ILE A 215 -5.54 -23.45 22.45
N SER A 216 -5.73 -23.36 21.13
CA SER A 216 -6.34 -24.45 20.38
C SER A 216 -5.44 -25.69 20.38
N GLU A 217 -6.04 -26.86 20.63
CA GLU A 217 -5.35 -28.14 20.50
C GLU A 217 -5.00 -28.45 19.04
N PRO A 218 -4.02 -29.33 18.76
CA PRO A 218 -3.73 -29.81 17.42
C PRO A 218 -4.97 -30.42 16.75
N PRO A 219 -5.28 -30.11 15.49
CA PRO A 219 -6.43 -30.65 14.82
C PRO A 219 -6.30 -32.14 14.59
N LYS A 220 -7.32 -32.93 14.97
CA LYS A 220 -7.41 -34.36 14.72
C LYS A 220 -8.49 -34.59 13.65
N ALA A 221 -8.13 -35.33 12.59
CA ALA A 221 -9.05 -35.68 11.52
C ALA A 221 -10.26 -36.50 12.05
N GLY A 222 -11.45 -36.18 11.59
CA GLY A 222 -12.69 -36.86 12.02
C GLY A 222 -13.22 -36.38 13.35
N ARG A 223 -12.69 -35.29 13.89
CA ARG A 223 -13.19 -34.69 15.13
C ARG A 223 -13.72 -33.28 14.86
N PRO A 224 -14.99 -33.16 14.49
CA PRO A 224 -15.61 -31.87 14.24
C PRO A 224 -15.81 -31.08 15.55
N VAL A 225 -15.78 -29.76 15.47
CA VAL A 225 -16.15 -28.85 16.57
C VAL A 225 -17.66 -28.74 16.62
N ASP A 226 -18.24 -29.19 17.76
CA ASP A 226 -19.63 -28.97 18.13
C ASP A 226 -19.68 -28.02 19.34
N PRO A 227 -20.30 -26.84 19.24
CA PRO A 227 -20.41 -25.89 20.33
C PRO A 227 -21.06 -26.42 21.62
N ARG A 228 -21.94 -27.42 21.49
CA ARG A 228 -22.65 -28.01 22.64
C ARG A 228 -21.74 -28.82 23.55
N THR A 229 -20.72 -29.46 22.98
CA THR A 229 -19.87 -30.43 23.68
C THR A 229 -18.42 -29.98 23.82
N TYR A 230 -17.95 -29.08 22.96
CA TYR A 230 -16.54 -28.72 22.83
C TYR A 230 -15.91 -28.22 24.14
N ARG A 231 -16.55 -27.30 24.90
CA ARG A 231 -15.97 -26.75 26.14
C ARG A 231 -15.74 -27.84 27.20
N ARG A 232 -16.72 -28.69 27.45
CA ARG A 232 -16.58 -29.82 28.42
C ARG A 232 -15.47 -30.75 27.97
N TRP A 233 -15.45 -31.11 26.71
CA TRP A 233 -14.40 -31.96 26.18
C TRP A 233 -13.01 -31.31 26.27
N TYR A 234 -12.88 -30.02 25.96
CA TYR A 234 -11.60 -29.31 26.02
C TYR A 234 -11.06 -29.27 27.45
N HIS A 235 -11.89 -29.01 28.45
CA HIS A 235 -11.48 -29.07 29.88
C HIS A 235 -11.00 -30.47 30.26
N SER A 236 -11.74 -31.52 29.92
CA SER A 236 -11.31 -32.90 30.19
C SER A 236 -10.01 -33.29 29.45
N LEU A 237 -9.74 -32.69 28.31
CA LEU A 237 -8.45 -32.84 27.59
C LEU A 237 -7.32 -32.20 28.39
N LEU A 238 -7.51 -30.99 28.91
CA LEU A 238 -6.51 -30.27 29.70
C LEU A 238 -6.21 -30.98 31.02
N GLU A 239 -7.22 -31.53 31.68
CA GLU A 239 -7.05 -32.31 32.90
C GLU A 239 -6.20 -33.58 32.70
N ARG A 240 -6.38 -34.26 31.56
CA ARG A 240 -5.66 -35.52 31.27
C ARG A 240 -4.31 -35.34 30.61
N GLU A 241 -4.18 -34.37 29.73
CA GLU A 241 -3.02 -34.24 28.80
C GLU A 241 -2.44 -32.82 28.81
N GLY A 242 -2.97 -31.92 29.64
CA GLY A 242 -2.50 -30.55 29.73
C GLY A 242 -1.09 -30.50 30.31
N ILE A 243 -0.27 -29.58 29.80
CA ILE A 243 1.04 -29.25 30.33
C ILE A 243 1.05 -27.79 30.79
N PRO A 244 1.77 -27.42 31.85
CA PRO A 244 1.92 -26.02 32.25
C PRO A 244 2.49 -25.20 31.10
N PHE A 245 1.99 -23.97 30.96
CA PHE A 245 2.52 -23.05 29.94
C PHE A 245 4.01 -22.80 30.18
N TRP A 246 4.38 -22.36 31.37
CA TRP A 246 5.77 -22.11 31.74
C TRP A 246 6.28 -23.22 32.67
N PRO A 247 7.49 -23.75 32.44
CA PRO A 247 8.37 -23.52 31.27
C PRO A 247 8.09 -24.48 30.09
N GLN A 248 7.23 -25.53 30.28
CA GLN A 248 7.17 -26.71 29.41
C GLN A 248 6.69 -26.39 27.97
N ALA A 249 5.72 -25.47 27.84
CA ALA A 249 5.27 -25.05 26.51
C ALA A 249 6.10 -23.87 25.98
N ALA A 250 6.34 -22.87 26.83
CA ALA A 250 6.88 -21.56 26.44
C ALA A 250 8.38 -21.56 26.06
N TRP A 251 9.20 -22.54 26.46
CA TRP A 251 10.64 -22.51 26.17
C TRP A 251 10.95 -22.41 24.66
N ARG A 252 10.10 -23.00 23.80
CA ARG A 252 10.24 -22.90 22.34
C ARG A 252 9.91 -21.51 21.82
N ASP A 253 8.92 -20.88 22.43
CA ASP A 253 8.53 -19.51 22.11
C ASP A 253 9.69 -18.55 22.43
N VAL A 254 10.33 -18.73 23.58
CA VAL A 254 11.50 -17.95 24.00
C VAL A 254 12.68 -18.20 23.05
N LEU A 255 12.98 -19.47 22.75
CA LEU A 255 14.09 -19.81 21.85
C LEU A 255 13.85 -19.23 20.44
N PHE A 256 12.68 -19.44 19.87
CA PHE A 256 12.35 -18.94 18.53
C PHE A 256 12.31 -17.41 18.51
N GLY A 257 11.75 -16.77 19.55
CA GLY A 257 11.78 -15.32 19.69
C GLY A 257 13.20 -14.76 19.77
N ALA A 258 14.09 -15.42 20.52
CA ALA A 258 15.50 -15.04 20.59
C ALA A 258 16.18 -15.16 19.22
N VAL A 259 15.91 -16.23 18.46
CA VAL A 259 16.42 -16.37 17.08
C VAL A 259 15.92 -15.26 16.16
N VAL A 260 14.64 -14.87 16.26
CA VAL A 260 14.06 -13.77 15.48
C VAL A 260 14.74 -12.44 15.84
N VAL A 261 14.90 -12.13 17.13
CA VAL A 261 15.57 -10.90 17.58
C VAL A 261 17.03 -10.88 17.10
N LEU A 262 17.74 -12.01 17.24
CA LEU A 262 19.11 -12.14 16.75
C LEU A 262 19.20 -11.93 15.25
N ALA A 263 18.30 -12.52 14.49
CA ALA A 263 18.24 -12.33 13.02
C ALA A 263 18.00 -10.86 12.65
N ILE A 264 17.05 -10.19 13.29
CA ILE A 264 16.80 -8.75 13.11
C ILE A 264 18.06 -7.93 13.40
N PHE A 265 18.73 -8.22 14.51
CA PHE A 265 19.93 -7.53 14.94
C PHE A 265 21.10 -7.73 13.96
N VAL A 266 21.35 -8.98 13.53
CA VAL A 266 22.40 -9.32 12.56
C VAL A 266 22.13 -8.64 11.23
N LEU A 267 20.89 -8.66 10.72
CA LEU A 267 20.52 -7.96 9.49
C LEU A 267 20.73 -6.44 9.61
N ALA A 268 20.40 -5.86 10.76
CA ALA A 268 20.63 -4.44 11.03
C ALA A 268 22.11 -4.06 11.04
N LEU A 269 22.98 -4.95 11.54
CA LEU A 269 24.44 -4.73 11.57
C LEU A 269 25.09 -4.94 10.19
N VAL A 270 24.78 -6.05 9.54
CA VAL A 270 25.46 -6.50 8.31
C VAL A 270 24.96 -5.74 7.09
N ILE A 271 23.64 -5.65 6.91
CA ILE A 271 23.01 -4.99 5.77
C ILE A 271 22.78 -3.51 6.06
N GLY A 272 22.33 -3.20 7.27
CA GLY A 272 21.93 -1.86 7.70
C GLY A 272 20.55 -1.43 7.14
N PRO A 273 20.06 -0.25 7.57
CA PRO A 273 18.79 0.27 7.08
C PRO A 273 18.90 0.69 5.61
N PRO A 274 17.77 0.75 4.87
CA PRO A 274 17.75 1.26 3.51
C PRO A 274 18.39 2.64 3.41
N LYS A 275 19.15 2.87 2.34
CA LYS A 275 19.75 4.19 2.08
C LYS A 275 18.63 5.24 2.00
N ILE A 276 18.87 6.39 2.59
CA ILE A 276 18.00 7.55 2.43
C ILE A 276 18.22 8.09 1.01
N GLY A 277 17.11 8.31 0.28
CA GLY A 277 17.15 8.90 -1.05
C GLY A 277 17.53 10.38 -1.04
N LYS A 278 17.34 11.07 -2.15
CA LYS A 278 17.48 12.53 -2.23
C LYS A 278 16.41 13.21 -1.35
N PRO A 279 16.66 14.44 -0.88
CA PRO A 279 15.61 15.21 -0.19
C PRO A 279 14.36 15.34 -1.08
N PRO A 280 13.17 15.50 -0.48
CA PRO A 280 11.93 15.60 -1.24
C PRO A 280 11.96 16.84 -2.13
N ASP A 281 11.86 16.62 -3.42
CA ASP A 281 11.75 17.68 -4.43
C ASP A 281 10.53 17.36 -5.31
N PRO A 282 9.46 18.16 -5.20
CA PRO A 282 8.25 17.97 -5.98
C PRO A 282 8.46 18.23 -7.48
N THR A 283 9.56 18.84 -7.89
CA THR A 283 9.87 19.09 -9.30
C THR A 283 10.53 17.91 -9.99
N ILE A 284 11.07 16.94 -9.24
CA ILE A 284 11.66 15.72 -9.80
C ILE A 284 10.57 14.66 -9.97
N ILE A 285 9.91 14.68 -11.11
CA ILE A 285 8.79 13.80 -11.44
C ILE A 285 9.23 12.41 -11.90
N SER A 286 10.49 12.28 -12.32
CA SER A 286 11.10 11.01 -12.69
C SER A 286 11.39 10.08 -11.50
N ALA A 287 11.01 10.50 -10.28
CA ALA A 287 11.02 9.60 -9.14
C ALA A 287 10.08 8.42 -9.41
N SER A 288 10.61 7.22 -9.48
CA SER A 288 9.84 5.98 -9.63
C SER A 288 9.40 5.47 -8.26
N PRO A 289 8.35 6.01 -7.62
CA PRO A 289 7.97 5.62 -6.29
C PRO A 289 7.49 4.17 -6.28
N ARG A 290 8.10 3.37 -5.41
CA ARG A 290 7.70 1.98 -5.18
C ARG A 290 7.41 1.79 -3.71
N PRO A 291 6.34 1.08 -3.38
CA PRO A 291 6.09 0.70 -2.00
C PRO A 291 7.13 -0.33 -1.53
N ASP A 292 7.23 -0.51 -0.23
CA ASP A 292 8.02 -1.59 0.35
C ASP A 292 7.55 -2.96 -0.15
N TRP A 293 8.43 -3.96 -0.04
CA TRP A 293 8.25 -5.29 -0.64
C TRP A 293 6.90 -5.95 -0.35
N TYR A 294 6.31 -5.74 0.84
CA TYR A 294 5.05 -6.36 1.26
C TYR A 294 3.81 -5.73 0.61
N PHE A 295 3.90 -4.52 0.04
CA PHE A 295 2.85 -3.89 -0.76
C PHE A 295 3.08 -4.01 -2.27
N MET A 296 4.25 -4.47 -2.71
CA MET A 296 4.63 -4.54 -4.12
C MET A 296 3.62 -5.35 -4.96
N TRP A 297 3.09 -6.42 -4.41
CA TRP A 297 2.09 -7.24 -5.09
C TRP A 297 0.78 -6.48 -5.37
N TYR A 298 0.34 -5.67 -4.41
CA TYR A 298 -0.88 -4.87 -4.57
C TYR A 298 -0.66 -3.71 -5.54
N PHE A 299 0.48 -3.05 -5.45
CA PHE A 299 0.92 -2.05 -6.42
C PHE A 299 0.94 -2.61 -7.84
N ALA A 300 1.52 -3.79 -8.04
CA ALA A 300 1.55 -4.47 -9.34
C ALA A 300 0.15 -4.83 -9.84
N LEU A 301 -0.72 -5.32 -8.96
CA LEU A 301 -2.11 -5.60 -9.29
C LEU A 301 -2.82 -4.34 -9.81
N LEU A 302 -2.74 -3.22 -9.08
CA LEU A 302 -3.38 -1.96 -9.51
C LEU A 302 -2.81 -1.43 -10.82
N ALA A 303 -1.49 -1.50 -11.00
CA ALA A 303 -0.83 -1.00 -12.22
C ALA A 303 -1.22 -1.78 -13.49
N LEU A 304 -1.61 -3.05 -13.36
CA LEU A 304 -2.03 -3.89 -14.49
C LEU A 304 -3.53 -3.80 -14.80
N LEU A 305 -4.32 -3.31 -13.86
CA LEU A 305 -5.76 -3.22 -14.06
C LEU A 305 -6.12 -2.12 -15.06
N PRO A 306 -7.13 -2.34 -15.93
CA PRO A 306 -7.71 -1.28 -16.74
C PRO A 306 -8.20 -0.12 -15.86
N LYS A 307 -8.03 1.12 -16.32
CA LYS A 307 -8.38 2.35 -15.55
C LYS A 307 -9.82 2.34 -15.01
N TRP A 308 -10.76 1.74 -15.75
CA TRP A 308 -12.16 1.65 -15.32
C TRP A 308 -12.37 0.72 -14.12
N SER A 309 -11.54 -0.33 -13.98
CA SER A 309 -11.64 -1.30 -12.88
C SER A 309 -10.74 -0.94 -11.69
N GLU A 310 -9.61 -0.29 -11.92
CA GLU A 310 -8.66 0.16 -10.89
C GLU A 310 -9.37 0.93 -9.75
N ARG A 311 -10.18 1.93 -10.11
CA ARG A 311 -10.93 2.76 -9.15
C ARG A 311 -11.84 1.96 -8.20
N TRP A 312 -12.42 0.86 -8.70
CA TRP A 312 -13.26 0.00 -7.88
C TRP A 312 -12.43 -0.91 -6.98
N VAL A 313 -11.31 -1.45 -7.48
CA VAL A 313 -10.44 -2.35 -6.73
C VAL A 313 -9.77 -1.63 -5.56
N ILE A 314 -9.46 -0.35 -5.68
CA ILE A 314 -8.92 0.47 -4.59
C ILE A 314 -9.84 0.44 -3.35
N ILE A 315 -11.14 0.52 -3.53
CA ILE A 315 -12.13 0.46 -2.42
C ILE A 315 -12.56 -0.96 -2.14
N LEU A 316 -13.03 -1.66 -3.16
CA LEU A 316 -13.66 -2.97 -2.98
C LEU A 316 -12.65 -4.04 -2.57
N GLY A 317 -11.39 -3.93 -3.00
CA GLY A 317 -10.35 -4.89 -2.63
C GLY A 317 -10.16 -5.00 -1.12
N PRO A 318 -9.82 -3.92 -0.40
CA PRO A 318 -9.72 -3.94 1.06
C PRO A 318 -11.04 -4.30 1.75
N LEU A 319 -12.20 -3.83 1.25
CA LEU A 319 -13.51 -4.14 1.83
C LEU A 319 -13.86 -5.62 1.68
N VAL A 320 -13.66 -6.20 0.51
CA VAL A 320 -13.91 -7.64 0.24
C VAL A 320 -12.96 -8.50 1.08
N PHE A 321 -11.69 -8.10 1.18
CA PHE A 321 -10.72 -8.78 2.03
C PHE A 321 -11.13 -8.72 3.51
N GLY A 322 -11.50 -7.55 4.03
CA GLY A 322 -12.00 -7.38 5.40
C GLY A 322 -13.28 -8.19 5.66
N LEU A 323 -14.24 -8.13 4.73
CA LEU A 323 -15.46 -8.92 4.80
C LEU A 323 -15.16 -10.44 4.80
N PHE A 324 -14.25 -10.89 3.95
CA PHE A 324 -13.80 -12.29 3.94
C PHE A 324 -13.27 -12.70 5.31
N LEU A 325 -12.39 -11.89 5.92
CA LEU A 325 -11.85 -12.18 7.26
C LEU A 325 -12.95 -12.25 8.33
N ILE A 326 -13.97 -11.38 8.25
CA ILE A 326 -15.12 -11.41 9.18
C ILE A 326 -15.99 -12.65 8.94
N LEU A 327 -16.22 -13.03 7.69
CA LEU A 327 -17.08 -14.17 7.34
C LEU A 327 -16.46 -15.53 7.68
N VAL A 328 -15.13 -15.65 7.68
CA VAL A 328 -14.42 -16.90 8.02
C VAL A 328 -14.92 -17.53 9.32
N PRO A 329 -14.96 -16.87 10.49
CA PRO A 329 -15.44 -17.47 11.72
C PRO A 329 -16.97 -17.56 11.78
N LEU A 330 -17.70 -16.68 11.10
CA LEU A 330 -19.18 -16.69 11.10
C LEU A 330 -19.72 -17.87 10.33
N LEU A 331 -19.20 -18.13 9.12
CA LEU A 331 -19.64 -19.23 8.26
C LEU A 331 -18.93 -20.54 8.60
N GLY A 332 -17.65 -20.48 8.98
CA GLY A 332 -16.80 -21.63 9.24
C GLY A 332 -16.60 -21.99 10.71
N GLY A 333 -17.38 -21.44 11.64
CA GLY A 333 -17.16 -21.56 13.09
C GLY A 333 -17.35 -22.96 13.71
N ARG A 334 -17.85 -23.93 12.95
CA ARG A 334 -18.16 -25.31 13.38
C ARG A 334 -17.50 -26.35 12.47
N GLY A 335 -17.58 -27.62 12.85
CA GLY A 335 -17.19 -28.75 12.00
C GLY A 335 -15.68 -29.05 11.99
N GLU A 336 -15.22 -29.72 10.95
CA GLU A 336 -13.87 -30.27 10.83
C GLU A 336 -12.77 -29.19 10.91
N ARG A 337 -11.66 -29.50 11.63
CA ARG A 337 -10.52 -28.61 11.82
C ARG A 337 -9.27 -29.07 11.06
N SER A 338 -9.15 -30.38 10.81
CA SER A 338 -7.98 -30.93 10.14
C SER A 338 -7.82 -30.37 8.72
N PRO A 339 -6.68 -29.79 8.34
CA PRO A 339 -6.43 -29.30 6.99
C PRO A 339 -6.56 -30.41 5.93
N LEU A 340 -6.17 -31.66 6.26
CA LEU A 340 -6.28 -32.81 5.35
C LEU A 340 -7.73 -33.16 4.97
N ARG A 341 -8.70 -32.80 5.81
CA ARG A 341 -10.14 -32.97 5.53
C ARG A 341 -10.84 -31.68 5.11
N ARG A 342 -10.05 -30.63 4.87
CA ARG A 342 -10.52 -29.31 4.42
C ARG A 342 -9.73 -28.86 3.18
N PRO A 343 -9.80 -29.61 2.06
CA PRO A 343 -8.98 -29.34 0.88
C PRO A 343 -9.17 -27.92 0.33
N TRP A 344 -10.39 -27.38 0.37
CA TRP A 344 -10.67 -26.01 -0.04
C TRP A 344 -9.89 -24.96 0.77
N SER A 345 -9.70 -25.19 2.07
CA SER A 345 -8.91 -24.27 2.89
C SER A 345 -7.44 -24.27 2.48
N MET A 346 -6.89 -25.41 2.09
CA MET A 346 -5.52 -25.51 1.56
C MET A 346 -5.41 -24.84 0.20
N LEU A 347 -6.36 -25.10 -0.71
CA LEU A 347 -6.40 -24.48 -2.03
C LEU A 347 -6.46 -22.95 -1.95
N ILE A 348 -7.30 -22.40 -1.06
CA ILE A 348 -7.40 -20.94 -0.85
C ILE A 348 -6.04 -20.38 -0.43
N ILE A 349 -5.34 -20.99 0.53
CA ILE A 349 -4.03 -20.50 0.97
C ILE A 349 -3.00 -20.61 -0.15
N VAL A 350 -2.94 -21.75 -0.85
CA VAL A 350 -2.02 -21.92 -1.99
C VAL A 350 -2.30 -20.87 -3.07
N PHE A 351 -3.57 -20.64 -3.39
CA PHE A 351 -3.96 -19.63 -4.37
C PHE A 351 -3.58 -18.21 -3.93
N VAL A 352 -3.88 -17.82 -2.68
CA VAL A 352 -3.52 -16.50 -2.16
C VAL A 352 -2.01 -16.29 -2.16
N VAL A 353 -1.23 -17.28 -1.69
CA VAL A 353 0.23 -17.21 -1.68
C VAL A 353 0.76 -17.12 -3.10
N PHE A 354 0.22 -17.92 -4.03
CA PHE A 354 0.61 -17.87 -5.45
C PHE A 354 0.33 -16.49 -6.07
N VAL A 355 -0.86 -15.93 -5.85
CA VAL A 355 -1.24 -14.60 -6.37
C VAL A 355 -0.32 -13.51 -5.83
N ILE A 356 -0.07 -13.51 -4.50
CA ILE A 356 0.84 -12.55 -3.87
C ILE A 356 2.26 -12.70 -4.44
N ALA A 357 2.78 -13.93 -4.52
CA ALA A 357 4.13 -14.19 -5.04
C ALA A 357 4.25 -13.82 -6.52
N HIS A 358 3.24 -14.16 -7.34
CA HIS A 358 3.21 -13.82 -8.76
C HIS A 358 3.28 -12.30 -8.97
N TYR A 359 2.35 -11.55 -8.38
CA TYR A 359 2.33 -10.10 -8.53
C TYR A 359 3.54 -9.43 -7.86
N TRP A 360 4.10 -10.01 -6.82
CA TRP A 360 5.34 -9.53 -6.21
C TRP A 360 6.52 -9.64 -7.20
N VAL A 361 6.69 -10.78 -7.86
CA VAL A 361 7.73 -11.00 -8.88
C VAL A 361 7.53 -10.04 -10.05
N VAL A 362 6.29 -9.90 -10.51
CA VAL A 362 5.94 -8.97 -11.60
C VAL A 362 6.26 -7.52 -11.18
N GLY A 363 5.90 -7.12 -9.95
CA GLY A 363 6.17 -5.78 -9.41
C GLY A 363 7.65 -5.43 -9.29
N ILE A 364 8.49 -6.40 -8.91
CA ILE A 364 9.94 -6.18 -8.83
C ILE A 364 10.57 -6.03 -10.21
N ARG A 365 10.15 -6.83 -11.17
CA ARG A 365 10.76 -6.89 -12.50
C ARG A 365 10.28 -5.79 -13.45
N ALA A 366 9.10 -5.24 -13.21
CA ALA A 366 8.50 -4.29 -14.12
C ALA A 366 9.06 -2.86 -13.93
N PRO A 367 9.29 -2.13 -15.00
CA PRO A 367 9.70 -0.73 -14.96
C PRO A 367 8.51 0.21 -14.60
N TRP A 368 7.53 -0.29 -13.86
CA TRP A 368 6.34 0.49 -13.51
C TRP A 368 6.65 1.56 -12.48
N SER A 369 7.08 2.63 -13.03
CA SER A 369 6.76 3.94 -12.52
C SER A 369 5.50 4.40 -13.27
N PRO A 370 4.58 5.16 -12.69
CA PRO A 370 3.68 5.93 -13.51
C PRO A 370 4.56 6.74 -14.47
N ARG A 371 4.69 6.29 -15.70
CA ARG A 371 5.27 7.11 -16.76
C ARG A 371 4.30 8.25 -16.92
N LEU A 372 4.66 9.35 -16.35
CA LEU A 372 4.06 10.61 -16.66
C LEU A 372 4.62 10.92 -18.06
N GLU A 373 3.93 10.48 -19.09
CA GLU A 373 4.34 10.73 -20.47
C GLU A 373 4.00 12.18 -20.77
N ALA A 374 4.97 13.08 -20.57
CA ALA A 374 4.95 14.40 -21.13
C ALA A 374 6.03 14.44 -22.22
N SER A 375 5.71 15.08 -23.31
CA SER A 375 6.64 15.43 -24.38
C SER A 375 6.56 16.93 -24.63
N PRO A 376 7.66 17.59 -24.98
CA PRO A 376 7.63 19.03 -25.22
C PRO A 376 6.47 19.43 -26.13
N LEU A 377 5.75 20.48 -25.77
CA LEU A 377 4.60 20.95 -26.54
C LEU A 377 5.03 21.29 -27.99
N PRO A 378 4.28 20.81 -28.97
CA PRO A 378 4.58 21.16 -30.39
C PRO A 378 4.43 22.65 -30.62
N VAL A 379 5.24 23.21 -31.53
CA VAL A 379 5.25 24.65 -31.86
C VAL A 379 3.85 25.14 -32.26
N SER A 380 3.04 24.31 -32.89
CA SER A 380 1.65 24.63 -33.27
C SER A 380 0.76 24.89 -32.02
N VAL A 381 1.06 24.28 -30.91
CA VAL A 381 0.35 24.47 -29.62
C VAL A 381 0.95 25.66 -28.88
N VAL A 382 2.29 25.79 -28.89
CA VAL A 382 2.99 26.90 -28.22
C VAL A 382 2.63 28.24 -28.86
N GLY A 383 2.47 28.25 -30.19
CA GLY A 383 2.16 29.46 -30.97
C GLY A 383 3.38 30.38 -31.24
N ALA A 384 4.57 29.97 -30.81
CA ALA A 384 5.82 30.69 -31.01
C ALA A 384 6.99 29.70 -31.12
N ALA A 385 7.89 29.94 -32.06
CA ALA A 385 9.09 29.11 -32.24
C ALA A 385 10.30 29.60 -31.42
N SER A 386 10.29 30.86 -30.96
CA SER A 386 11.35 31.48 -30.18
C SER A 386 10.80 32.63 -29.33
N GLY A 387 11.60 33.13 -28.39
CA GLY A 387 11.26 34.22 -27.48
C GLY A 387 10.52 33.77 -26.22
N PRO A 388 10.05 34.74 -25.40
CA PRO A 388 9.58 34.45 -24.03
C PRO A 388 8.47 33.38 -23.94
N ILE A 389 7.58 33.32 -24.93
CA ILE A 389 6.50 32.32 -24.96
C ILE A 389 7.07 30.90 -25.19
N ALA A 390 7.99 30.76 -26.15
CA ALA A 390 8.63 29.48 -26.45
C ALA A 390 9.53 29.03 -25.28
N ASP A 391 10.28 29.96 -24.68
CA ASP A 391 11.10 29.69 -23.49
C ASP A 391 10.22 29.29 -22.28
N GLY A 392 9.06 29.95 -22.12
CA GLY A 392 8.09 29.59 -21.07
C GLY A 392 7.47 28.21 -21.27
N ALA A 393 7.19 27.82 -22.52
CA ALA A 393 6.74 26.46 -22.83
C ALA A 393 7.82 25.42 -22.53
N ARG A 394 9.09 25.74 -22.77
CA ARG A 394 10.22 24.89 -22.39
C ARG A 394 10.33 24.76 -20.87
N VAL A 395 10.25 25.88 -20.14
CA VAL A 395 10.23 25.88 -18.65
C VAL A 395 9.03 25.05 -18.14
N PHE A 396 7.86 25.16 -18.77
CA PHE A 396 6.67 24.38 -18.44
C PHE A 396 6.91 22.86 -18.52
N TYR A 397 7.65 22.44 -19.56
CA TYR A 397 8.08 21.06 -19.70
C TYR A 397 9.19 20.70 -18.71
N ASP A 398 10.31 21.47 -18.67
CA ASP A 398 11.51 21.16 -17.88
C ASP A 398 11.24 21.13 -16.38
N LYS A 399 10.32 21.97 -15.89
CA LYS A 399 9.89 22.00 -14.48
C LYS A 399 8.73 21.04 -14.20
N GLY A 400 8.27 20.31 -15.20
CA GLY A 400 7.31 19.24 -15.07
C GLY A 400 5.86 19.66 -14.87
N CYS A 401 5.49 20.88 -15.17
CA CYS A 401 4.11 21.35 -15.09
C CYS A 401 3.19 20.55 -16.03
N GLU A 402 3.69 20.17 -17.20
CA GLU A 402 2.98 19.41 -18.22
C GLU A 402 2.58 18.00 -17.78
N TYR A 403 3.26 17.43 -16.80
CA TYR A 403 2.89 16.09 -16.29
C TYR A 403 1.57 16.09 -15.53
N CYS A 404 1.19 17.23 -14.99
CA CYS A 404 -0.07 17.39 -14.26
C CYS A 404 -1.11 18.17 -15.04
N HIS A 405 -0.67 19.18 -15.81
CA HIS A 405 -1.54 20.09 -16.52
C HIS A 405 -1.64 19.79 -18.01
N THR A 406 -2.86 19.91 -18.55
CA THR A 406 -3.14 19.84 -19.97
C THR A 406 -3.08 21.22 -20.59
N VAL A 407 -2.50 21.34 -21.79
CA VAL A 407 -2.57 22.50 -22.67
C VAL A 407 -2.96 22.03 -24.06
N SER A 408 -4.11 22.44 -24.57
CA SER A 408 -4.64 22.08 -25.89
C SER A 408 -4.66 20.54 -26.14
N GLY A 409 -4.97 19.77 -25.12
CA GLY A 409 -5.05 18.31 -25.18
C GLY A 409 -3.72 17.58 -24.99
N TYR A 410 -2.61 18.28 -24.82
CA TYR A 410 -1.28 17.73 -24.52
C TYR A 410 -1.02 17.81 -23.00
N GLY A 411 -0.36 16.82 -22.44
CA GLY A 411 0.01 16.78 -21.04
C GLY A 411 -0.93 15.95 -20.15
N GLY A 412 -0.74 16.08 -18.84
CA GLY A 412 -1.45 15.30 -17.83
C GLY A 412 -2.81 15.87 -17.46
N ILE A 413 -3.65 15.01 -16.85
CA ILE A 413 -5.03 15.35 -16.46
C ILE A 413 -5.21 15.47 -14.94
N ARG A 414 -4.11 15.61 -14.19
CA ARG A 414 -4.12 15.66 -12.72
C ARG A 414 -4.37 17.06 -12.17
N GLY A 415 -3.91 18.05 -12.89
CA GLY A 415 -4.16 19.45 -12.64
C GLY A 415 -5.26 20.02 -13.56
N PRO A 416 -5.74 21.26 -13.30
CA PRO A 416 -6.63 21.95 -14.21
C PRO A 416 -6.03 22.07 -15.62
N ASP A 417 -6.90 22.02 -16.64
CA ASP A 417 -6.54 22.37 -18.00
C ASP A 417 -6.16 23.86 -18.05
N LEU A 418 -4.97 24.14 -18.60
CA LEU A 418 -4.40 25.48 -18.72
C LEU A 418 -4.51 26.07 -20.13
N SER A 419 -5.27 25.46 -21.03
CA SER A 419 -5.49 25.92 -22.40
C SER A 419 -6.07 27.35 -22.48
N ASP A 420 -6.73 27.81 -21.43
CA ASP A 420 -7.35 29.13 -21.28
C ASP A 420 -6.90 29.85 -19.99
N ALA A 421 -5.70 29.56 -19.50
CA ALA A 421 -5.22 30.12 -18.24
C ALA A 421 -5.17 31.66 -18.25
N GLY A 422 -4.80 32.26 -19.37
CA GLY A 422 -4.75 33.71 -19.54
C GLY A 422 -6.12 34.40 -19.48
N ASP A 423 -7.20 33.67 -19.76
CA ASP A 423 -8.56 34.20 -19.62
C ASP A 423 -9.10 34.13 -18.17
N ARG A 424 -8.55 33.21 -17.39
CA ARG A 424 -9.07 32.91 -16.04
C ARG A 424 -8.29 33.59 -14.91
N MET A 425 -7.02 33.89 -15.13
CA MET A 425 -6.13 34.37 -14.07
C MET A 425 -5.20 35.47 -14.57
N SER A 426 -5.00 36.50 -13.75
CA SER A 426 -3.94 37.48 -13.99
C SER A 426 -2.54 36.86 -13.76
N THR A 427 -1.51 37.46 -14.35
CA THR A 427 -0.11 37.05 -14.16
C THR A 427 0.31 37.03 -12.69
N ALA A 428 -0.18 37.98 -11.88
CA ALA A 428 0.07 38.03 -10.45
C ALA A 428 -0.58 36.84 -9.70
N GLN A 429 -1.80 36.48 -10.08
CA GLN A 429 -2.48 35.31 -9.50
C GLN A 429 -1.78 34.00 -9.91
N MET A 430 -1.33 33.88 -11.17
CA MET A 430 -0.53 32.73 -11.65
C MET A 430 0.77 32.64 -10.86
N ALA A 431 1.52 33.75 -10.71
CA ALA A 431 2.77 33.77 -9.95
C ALA A 431 2.56 33.34 -8.49
N THR A 432 1.53 33.86 -7.84
CA THR A 432 1.16 33.46 -6.46
C THR A 432 0.85 31.97 -6.40
N ARG A 433 0.08 31.44 -7.35
CA ARG A 433 -0.27 30.02 -7.39
C ARG A 433 0.96 29.13 -7.60
N ILE A 434 1.85 29.52 -8.50
CA ILE A 434 3.10 28.79 -8.77
C ILE A 434 4.00 28.80 -7.52
N PHE A 435 4.15 29.94 -6.86
CA PHE A 435 5.00 30.05 -5.67
C PHE A 435 4.42 29.37 -4.43
N SER A 436 3.12 29.48 -4.21
CA SER A 436 2.49 28.93 -3.01
C SER A 436 2.06 27.47 -3.17
N GLY A 437 1.90 27.01 -4.39
CA GLY A 437 1.23 25.74 -4.68
C GLY A 437 -0.28 25.84 -4.43
N ALA A 438 -1.00 24.76 -4.64
CA ALA A 438 -2.40 24.61 -4.28
C ALA A 438 -2.84 23.16 -4.39
N GLU A 439 -3.75 22.72 -3.55
CA GLU A 439 -4.27 21.35 -3.54
C GLU A 439 -3.16 20.29 -3.72
N ASN A 440 -3.07 19.68 -4.89
CA ASN A 440 -2.01 18.74 -5.24
C ASN A 440 -0.87 19.39 -6.05
N MET A 441 -0.85 20.70 -6.19
CA MET A 441 0.19 21.44 -6.87
C MET A 441 1.32 21.78 -5.90
N PRO A 442 2.57 21.34 -6.14
CA PRO A 442 3.70 21.70 -5.30
C PRO A 442 4.03 23.19 -5.39
N SER A 443 4.66 23.74 -4.33
CA SER A 443 5.24 25.07 -4.35
C SER A 443 6.55 25.07 -5.14
N TYR A 444 6.66 25.96 -6.10
CA TYR A 444 7.87 26.15 -6.91
C TYR A 444 8.76 27.31 -6.38
N ARG A 445 8.48 27.81 -5.17
CA ARG A 445 9.31 28.83 -4.52
C ARG A 445 10.72 28.29 -4.30
N GLY A 446 11.71 28.87 -4.93
CA GLY A 446 13.10 28.44 -4.85
C GLY A 446 13.56 27.49 -5.96
N ASN A 447 12.63 26.94 -6.75
CA ASN A 447 12.94 26.03 -7.86
C ASN A 447 12.81 26.69 -9.25
N LEU A 448 12.38 27.95 -9.30
CA LEU A 448 12.30 28.77 -10.49
C LEU A 448 13.22 29.99 -10.34
N LYS A 449 14.04 30.24 -11.34
CA LYS A 449 14.78 31.49 -11.46
C LYS A 449 13.81 32.60 -11.88
N PRO A 450 14.11 33.89 -11.58
CA PRO A 450 13.26 35.00 -11.95
C PRO A 450 12.94 35.05 -13.46
N GLU A 451 13.93 34.75 -14.31
CA GLU A 451 13.80 34.73 -15.77
C GLU A 451 12.92 33.55 -16.24
N GLU A 452 13.06 32.37 -15.61
CA GLU A 452 12.22 31.20 -15.88
C GLU A 452 10.76 31.47 -15.51
N LEU A 453 10.52 32.15 -14.36
CA LEU A 453 9.18 32.54 -13.96
C LEU A 453 8.56 33.53 -14.92
N ALA A 454 9.32 34.54 -15.35
CA ALA A 454 8.83 35.57 -16.28
C ALA A 454 8.43 34.93 -17.61
N SER A 455 9.24 34.04 -18.14
CA SER A 455 8.96 33.30 -19.38
C SER A 455 7.75 32.37 -19.22
N LEU A 456 7.66 31.63 -18.10
CA LEU A 456 6.54 30.75 -17.80
C LEU A 456 5.20 31.54 -17.71
N LEU A 457 5.23 32.70 -17.06
CA LEU A 457 4.06 33.58 -16.99
C LEU A 457 3.67 34.14 -18.36
N ALA A 458 4.64 34.50 -19.20
CA ALA A 458 4.37 34.93 -20.58
C ALA A 458 3.68 33.82 -21.39
N PHE A 459 4.16 32.57 -21.25
CA PHE A 459 3.54 31.41 -21.89
C PHE A 459 2.11 31.18 -21.36
N LEU A 460 1.89 31.14 -20.06
CA LEU A 460 0.56 30.87 -19.48
C LEU A 460 -0.43 32.01 -19.77
N ALA A 461 0.02 33.26 -19.74
CA ALA A 461 -0.80 34.42 -20.07
C ALA A 461 -1.22 34.45 -21.54
N SER A 462 -0.43 33.82 -22.43
CA SER A 462 -0.78 33.71 -23.86
C SER A 462 -1.83 32.61 -24.17
N ARG A 463 -2.27 31.85 -23.13
CA ARG A 463 -3.27 30.78 -23.31
C ARG A 463 -4.67 31.36 -23.22
N HIS A 464 -5.37 31.44 -24.35
CA HIS A 464 -6.73 31.94 -24.47
C HIS A 464 -7.63 30.91 -25.13
N ARG A 465 -8.92 30.92 -24.78
CA ARG A 465 -9.91 30.09 -25.48
C ARG A 465 -9.89 30.40 -26.95
N VAL A 466 -9.69 29.38 -27.78
CA VAL A 466 -9.94 29.48 -29.21
C VAL A 466 -11.44 29.77 -29.36
N GLN A 467 -11.79 31.01 -29.69
CA GLN A 467 -13.16 31.32 -30.07
C GLN A 467 -13.43 30.61 -31.41
N LEU A 468 -14.10 29.48 -31.37
CA LEU A 468 -14.67 28.89 -32.56
C LEU A 468 -15.61 29.94 -33.15
N PRO A 469 -15.51 30.25 -34.47
CA PRO A 469 -16.44 31.17 -35.11
C PRO A 469 -17.86 30.68 -34.77
N LYS A 470 -18.70 31.62 -34.28
CA LYS A 470 -20.11 31.30 -34.03
C LYS A 470 -20.67 30.62 -35.28
N PRO A 471 -21.28 29.44 -35.17
CA PRO A 471 -21.95 28.86 -36.33
C PRO A 471 -22.89 29.93 -36.89
N PRO A 472 -22.93 30.11 -38.21
CA PRO A 472 -23.77 31.14 -38.82
C PRO A 472 -25.18 30.96 -38.26
N THR A 473 -25.73 32.03 -37.67
CA THR A 473 -27.11 32.02 -37.20
C THR A 473 -27.99 31.69 -38.40
N LEU A 474 -28.51 30.47 -38.45
CA LEU A 474 -29.57 30.12 -39.35
C LEU A 474 -30.74 31.01 -38.98
N HIS A 475 -30.94 32.08 -39.80
CA HIS A 475 -32.15 32.90 -39.69
C HIS A 475 -33.34 31.97 -39.91
N ALA A 476 -34.11 31.73 -38.85
CA ALA A 476 -35.42 31.13 -38.90
C ALA A 476 -36.30 32.05 -39.75
N GLY A 477 -36.48 31.78 -41.05
CA GLY A 477 -37.25 32.67 -41.91
C GLY A 477 -37.22 32.41 -43.38
N ALA A 478 -36.95 31.18 -43.85
CA ALA A 478 -37.27 30.81 -45.25
C ALA A 478 -38.29 29.66 -45.24
N PRO A 479 -39.48 29.83 -45.78
CA PRO A 479 -40.47 28.75 -45.85
C PRO A 479 -39.93 27.66 -46.81
N LEU A 480 -39.86 26.43 -46.33
CA LEU A 480 -39.60 25.27 -47.16
C LEU A 480 -40.67 25.16 -48.23
N ARG A 481 -40.34 25.47 -49.48
CA ARG A 481 -41.16 25.15 -50.66
C ARG A 481 -41.35 23.62 -50.67
N SER A 482 -42.59 23.20 -50.55
CA SER A 482 -43.02 21.83 -50.75
C SER A 482 -42.67 21.40 -52.18
N ARG A 483 -41.76 20.44 -52.33
CA ARG A 483 -41.60 19.69 -53.57
C ARG A 483 -42.32 18.36 -53.44
N SER A 484 -43.30 18.28 -54.30
CA SER A 484 -44.06 17.13 -54.87
C SER A 484 -43.71 15.72 -54.39
N LYS A 485 -44.78 15.04 -54.08
CA LYS A 485 -44.98 13.60 -53.91
C LYS A 485 -44.15 12.76 -54.87
N GLY A 486 -43.17 12.04 -54.33
CA GLY A 486 -42.55 10.90 -54.99
C GLY A 486 -42.92 9.66 -54.16
N THR A 487 -43.55 8.75 -54.83
CA THR A 487 -44.03 7.45 -54.30
C THR A 487 -42.83 6.63 -53.81
N ILE A 488 -42.84 6.29 -52.54
CA ILE A 488 -41.86 5.37 -51.97
C ILE A 488 -42.43 3.95 -52.10
N GLU A 489 -41.86 3.19 -53.02
CA GLU A 489 -42.00 1.75 -53.11
C GLU A 489 -41.35 1.08 -51.89
N ARG A 490 -42.14 0.33 -51.14
CA ARG A 490 -41.64 -0.53 -50.08
C ARG A 490 -40.96 -1.75 -50.69
N ARG A 491 -39.63 -1.79 -50.68
CA ARG A 491 -38.86 -3.03 -50.81
C ARG A 491 -38.52 -3.55 -49.41
N SER A 492 -39.06 -4.70 -49.08
CA SER A 492 -38.65 -5.50 -47.96
C SER A 492 -37.20 -5.97 -48.15
N MET A 493 -36.27 -5.50 -47.36
CA MET A 493 -34.94 -6.09 -47.26
C MET A 493 -34.87 -6.97 -46.02
N THR A 494 -34.69 -8.25 -46.27
CA THR A 494 -34.32 -9.29 -45.28
C THR A 494 -32.96 -9.00 -44.69
N PHE A 495 -32.89 -9.09 -43.42
CA PHE A 495 -31.69 -8.95 -42.61
C PHE A 495 -30.72 -10.11 -42.92
N ARG A 496 -29.71 -9.87 -43.70
CA ARG A 496 -28.46 -10.66 -43.75
C ARG A 496 -27.35 -9.76 -44.31
N ASP A 497 -26.24 -9.80 -43.55
CA ASP A 497 -24.87 -9.42 -43.92
C ASP A 497 -24.38 -8.01 -43.59
N THR A 498 -23.29 -8.12 -42.79
CA THR A 498 -22.12 -7.27 -42.61
C THR A 498 -22.19 -6.08 -41.67
N ALA A 499 -21.90 -6.40 -40.41
CA ALA A 499 -21.32 -5.44 -39.50
C ALA A 499 -19.83 -5.23 -39.86
N SER A 500 -19.51 -4.15 -40.53
CA SER A 500 -18.12 -3.69 -40.65
C SER A 500 -17.79 -2.77 -39.48
N PHE A 501 -17.14 -3.35 -38.46
CA PHE A 501 -16.48 -2.59 -37.42
C PHE A 501 -15.15 -2.05 -37.97
N SER A 502 -15.01 -0.74 -38.05
CA SER A 502 -13.73 -0.09 -38.30
C SER A 502 -12.86 -0.19 -37.02
N ILE A 503 -11.96 -1.17 -37.05
CA ILE A 503 -10.93 -1.35 -36.03
C ILE A 503 -9.82 -0.34 -36.29
N TRP A 504 -9.58 0.56 -35.36
CA TRP A 504 -8.38 1.40 -35.32
C TRP A 504 -7.14 0.50 -35.28
N ARG A 505 -6.25 0.66 -36.27
CA ARG A 505 -4.98 -0.04 -36.36
C ARG A 505 -4.08 0.32 -35.15
N LEU A 506 -4.01 -0.57 -34.17
CA LEU A 506 -2.85 -0.68 -33.31
C LEU A 506 -1.77 -1.43 -34.09
N ARG A 507 -0.56 -0.87 -34.16
CA ARG A 507 0.59 -1.57 -34.77
C ARG A 507 0.82 -2.87 -34.01
N PRO A 508 1.03 -4.00 -34.72
CA PRO A 508 1.23 -5.28 -34.05
C PRO A 508 2.62 -5.34 -33.41
N TYR A 509 2.66 -5.63 -32.13
CA TYR A 509 3.80 -6.33 -31.56
C TYR A 509 3.67 -7.79 -32.02
N GLU A 510 4.67 -8.30 -32.69
CA GLU A 510 4.71 -9.70 -33.11
C GLU A 510 4.77 -10.60 -31.87
N CYS A 511 3.68 -11.26 -31.55
CA CYS A 511 3.62 -12.36 -30.62
C CYS A 511 3.62 -13.66 -31.44
N SER A 512 4.72 -14.39 -31.41
CA SER A 512 4.75 -15.77 -31.90
C SER A 512 4.22 -16.71 -30.82
N TRP A 513 3.21 -17.51 -31.16
CA TRP A 513 2.63 -18.53 -30.31
C TRP A 513 3.30 -19.87 -30.65
N VAL A 514 3.91 -20.51 -29.65
CA VAL A 514 4.28 -21.91 -29.75
C VAL A 514 3.38 -22.67 -28.78
N CYS A 515 2.54 -23.52 -29.34
CA CYS A 515 1.63 -24.38 -28.58
C CYS A 515 2.22 -25.79 -28.60
N ASP A 516 2.79 -26.26 -27.50
CA ASP A 516 3.09 -27.67 -27.31
C ASP A 516 2.65 -28.11 -25.91
N LYS A 517 1.78 -29.12 -25.89
CA LYS A 517 1.34 -29.87 -24.70
C LYS A 517 0.70 -29.10 -23.55
N GLY A 518 -0.36 -28.31 -23.83
CA GLY A 518 -1.36 -27.97 -22.80
C GLY A 518 -0.95 -26.95 -21.72
N PHE A 519 0.18 -26.27 -21.86
CA PHE A 519 0.55 -25.14 -20.98
C PHE A 519 0.89 -23.90 -21.81
N ILE A 520 0.22 -22.78 -21.52
CA ILE A 520 0.53 -21.48 -22.13
C ILE A 520 1.65 -20.83 -21.32
N VAL A 521 2.84 -20.71 -21.90
CA VAL A 521 3.96 -19.94 -21.33
C VAL A 521 4.21 -18.72 -22.20
N LEU A 522 4.02 -17.54 -21.64
CA LEU A 522 4.33 -16.25 -22.29
C LEU A 522 5.81 -15.91 -22.07
N PHE A 523 6.62 -15.94 -23.12
CA PHE A 523 7.97 -15.39 -23.11
C PHE A 523 7.95 -13.99 -23.73
N ALA A 524 8.42 -12.98 -22.99
CA ALA A 524 8.76 -11.67 -23.53
C ALA A 524 10.24 -11.70 -23.95
N GLN A 525 10.53 -11.57 -25.24
CA GLN A 525 11.89 -11.39 -25.74
C GLN A 525 12.34 -9.94 -25.55
N LYS A 526 13.59 -9.81 -25.10
CA LYS A 526 14.33 -8.56 -24.95
C LYS A 526 14.72 -8.05 -26.36
N PRO A 527 14.59 -6.76 -26.68
CA PRO A 527 15.13 -6.24 -27.94
C PRO A 527 16.66 -6.28 -27.89
N GLU A 528 17.26 -6.80 -28.94
CA GLU A 528 18.70 -6.78 -29.17
C GLU A 528 19.20 -5.34 -29.28
N SER A 529 20.32 -5.08 -28.61
CA SER A 529 21.06 -3.84 -28.69
C SER A 529 21.71 -3.74 -30.09
N VAL A 530 21.42 -2.66 -30.81
CA VAL A 530 22.18 -2.27 -31.99
C VAL A 530 23.54 -1.75 -31.49
N GLU A 531 24.60 -2.49 -31.78
CA GLU A 531 25.98 -2.02 -31.69
C GLU A 531 26.21 -0.97 -32.79
N GLU A 532 26.51 0.24 -32.39
CA GLU A 532 27.06 1.28 -33.24
C GLU A 532 28.57 1.02 -33.37
N GLU A 533 29.01 0.55 -34.54
CA GLU A 533 30.43 0.54 -34.92
C GLU A 533 30.91 1.99 -35.06
N ALA A 534 31.81 2.40 -34.21
CA ALA A 534 32.60 3.59 -34.37
C ALA A 534 33.85 3.22 -35.18
N THR A 535 33.94 3.66 -36.39
CA THR A 535 35.19 3.72 -37.17
C THR A 535 35.72 5.15 -37.13
N ASP A 536 37.01 5.23 -36.77
CA ASP A 536 38.01 6.30 -36.82
C ASP A 536 37.84 7.49 -35.88
#